data_ab2bddc03c13beb8a4f0d8c149e7ca76
#
_entry.id   ab2bddc03c13beb8a4f0d8c149e7ca76
#
_cell.length_a   1.000
_cell.length_b   1.000
_cell.length_c   1.000
_cell.angle_alpha   90.00
_cell.angle_beta   90.00
_cell.angle_gamma   90.00
#
_symmetry.space_group_name_H-M   'P 1'
#
loop_
_entity.id
_entity.type
_entity.pdbx_description
1 polymer ?
#
loop_
_entity_poly.entity_id
_entity_poly.type
_entity_poly.pdbx_seq_one_letter_code
_entity_poly.pdbx_strand_id
1 'polypeptide(L)' 'LFRSSLIVETTLPGMQLYSGNHIHGEPLGKNGTVYHKRDGFCLEAHFFPSGLTYSHFPQPILRKGEIFRHRTTYSFGIR' A
#
# COMPACT_ATOMS: atom_id res chain seq x y z
N LEU A 1 11.24 -3.00 -25.14
CA LEU A 1 10.24 -2.57 -24.18
C LEU A 1 10.48 -3.31 -22.87
N PHE A 2 11.08 -2.60 -21.89
CA PHE A 2 11.27 -3.15 -20.55
C PHE A 2 9.92 -3.09 -19.82
N ARG A 3 9.46 -4.24 -19.38
CA ARG A 3 8.28 -4.32 -18.53
C ARG A 3 8.73 -4.64 -17.11
N SER A 4 8.54 -3.70 -16.22
CA SER A 4 8.78 -3.93 -14.80
C SER A 4 7.59 -4.66 -14.19
N SER A 5 7.85 -5.49 -13.21
CA SER A 5 6.84 -6.17 -12.41
C SER A 5 7.06 -5.93 -10.93
N LEU A 6 5.99 -5.83 -10.19
CA LEU A 6 6.00 -5.77 -8.73
C LEU A 6 5.00 -6.79 -8.20
N ILE A 7 5.48 -7.67 -7.33
CA ILE A 7 4.63 -8.60 -6.60
C ILE A 7 4.62 -8.17 -5.13
N VAL A 8 3.44 -8.00 -4.58
CA VAL A 8 3.27 -7.68 -3.16
C VAL A 8 2.53 -8.82 -2.49
N GLU A 9 3.15 -9.38 -1.45
CA GLU A 9 2.57 -10.43 -0.63
C GLU A 9 2.48 -9.93 0.80
N THR A 10 1.35 -10.15 1.45
CA THR A 10 1.15 -9.66 2.81
C THR A 10 0.34 -10.64 3.66
N THR A 11 0.61 -10.63 4.97
CA THR A 11 -0.19 -11.35 5.96
C THR A 11 -1.40 -10.53 6.42
N LEU A 12 -1.48 -9.24 6.05
CA LEU A 12 -2.66 -8.41 6.32
C LEU A 12 -3.82 -8.80 5.39
N PRO A 13 -5.06 -8.58 5.81
CA PRO A 13 -6.23 -9.11 5.08
C PRO A 13 -6.53 -8.39 3.76
N GLY A 14 -6.10 -7.14 3.59
CA GLY A 14 -6.47 -6.33 2.43
C GLY A 14 -5.33 -5.56 1.82
N MET A 15 -5.59 -5.02 0.65
CA MET A 15 -4.64 -4.21 -0.12
C MET A 15 -5.37 -3.03 -0.75
N GLN A 16 -4.89 -1.82 -0.47
CA GLN A 16 -5.41 -0.60 -1.08
C GLN A 16 -4.53 -0.23 -2.27
N LEU A 17 -5.14 -0.03 -3.42
CA LEU A 17 -4.48 0.53 -4.60
C LEU A 17 -4.77 2.03 -4.68
N TYR A 18 -3.73 2.84 -4.79
CA TYR A 18 -3.81 4.26 -5.09
C TYR A 18 -3.01 4.56 -6.35
N SER A 19 -3.65 5.15 -7.33
CA SER A 19 -3.05 5.35 -8.67
C SER A 19 -2.47 6.75 -8.89
N GLY A 20 -2.23 7.52 -7.84
CA GLY A 20 -1.58 8.82 -7.94
C GLY A 20 -2.47 9.95 -8.45
N ASN A 21 -3.78 9.84 -8.31
CA ASN A 21 -4.73 10.84 -8.82
C ASN A 21 -4.60 12.23 -8.18
N HIS A 22 -4.00 12.31 -6.99
CA HIS A 22 -3.83 13.56 -6.24
C HIS A 22 -2.40 14.09 -6.23
N ILE A 23 -1.52 13.50 -7.02
CA ILE A 23 -0.16 14.04 -7.21
C ILE A 23 -0.26 15.27 -8.11
N HIS A 24 0.32 16.40 -7.67
CA HIS A 24 0.19 17.68 -8.39
C HIS A 24 1.46 18.52 -8.38
N GLY A 25 2.63 17.88 -8.31
CA GLY A 25 3.93 18.54 -8.51
C GLY A 25 4.61 19.09 -7.28
N GLU A 26 3.98 19.07 -6.13
CA GLU A 26 4.57 19.58 -4.89
C GLU A 26 4.39 18.59 -3.73
N PRO A 27 5.41 18.43 -2.88
CA PRO A 27 6.77 18.98 -2.99
C PRO A 27 7.57 18.31 -4.12
N LEU A 28 8.70 18.92 -4.50
CA LEU A 28 9.60 18.35 -5.51
C LEU A 28 10.20 17.04 -5.00
N GLY A 29 10.36 16.09 -5.92
CA GLY A 29 11.01 14.81 -5.66
C GLY A 29 12.52 14.88 -5.70
N LYS A 30 13.17 13.73 -5.77
CA LYS A 30 14.63 13.62 -5.85
C LYS A 30 15.17 14.39 -7.04
N ASN A 31 16.29 15.09 -6.84
CA ASN A 31 16.95 15.90 -7.87
C ASN A 31 16.04 16.94 -8.51
N GLY A 32 15.08 17.48 -7.75
CA GLY A 32 14.16 18.49 -8.25
C GLY A 32 13.12 17.94 -9.24
N THR A 33 12.93 16.64 -9.31
CA THR A 33 11.94 16.01 -10.19
C THR A 33 10.53 16.44 -9.81
N VAL A 34 9.75 16.82 -10.81
CA VAL A 34 8.33 17.14 -10.64
C VAL A 34 7.52 15.89 -10.94
N TYR A 35 6.71 15.47 -9.98
CA TYR A 35 5.79 14.34 -10.17
C TYR A 35 4.41 14.86 -10.52
N HIS A 36 3.84 14.36 -11.59
CA HIS A 36 2.54 14.71 -12.08
C HIS A 36 1.51 13.65 -11.69
N LYS A 37 0.24 13.95 -11.93
CA LYS A 37 -0.86 13.04 -11.73
C LYS A 37 -0.58 11.68 -12.40
N ARG A 38 -0.68 10.61 -11.64
CA ARG A 38 -0.46 9.23 -12.09
C ARG A 38 0.99 8.86 -12.42
N ASP A 39 1.95 9.64 -11.96
CA ASP A 39 3.36 9.29 -12.10
C ASP A 39 3.83 8.25 -11.09
N GLY A 40 2.97 7.89 -10.15
CA GLY A 40 3.25 6.87 -9.16
C GLY A 40 1.99 6.18 -8.71
N PHE A 41 2.16 5.07 -7.99
CA PHE A 41 1.06 4.34 -7.39
C PHE A 41 1.47 3.74 -6.05
N CYS A 42 0.50 3.41 -5.22
CA CYS A 42 0.72 2.74 -3.95
C CYS A 42 -0.03 1.42 -3.90
N LEU A 43 0.60 0.42 -3.26
CA LEU A 43 -0.04 -0.81 -2.84
C LEU A 43 0.11 -0.89 -1.32
N GLU A 44 -0.97 -0.67 -0.61
CA GLU A 44 -0.98 -0.46 0.83
C GLU A 44 -1.65 -1.63 1.54
N ALA A 45 -0.85 -2.45 2.22
CA ALA A 45 -1.38 -3.56 3.00
C ALA A 45 -2.08 -3.03 4.26
N HIS A 46 -3.31 -3.48 4.51
CA HIS A 46 -4.09 -2.96 5.65
C HIS A 46 -5.23 -3.90 6.04
N PHE A 47 -5.87 -3.60 7.16
CA PHE A 47 -7.18 -4.15 7.48
C PHE A 47 -8.24 -3.49 6.61
N PHE A 48 -9.39 -4.14 6.43
CA PHE A 48 -10.44 -3.58 5.58
C PHE A 48 -11.00 -2.28 6.16
N PRO A 49 -11.31 -1.29 5.32
CA PRO A 49 -11.99 -0.08 5.77
C PRO A 49 -13.28 -0.42 6.52
N SER A 50 -13.58 0.32 7.57
CA SER A 50 -14.74 0.09 8.44
C SER A 50 -14.78 -1.29 9.09
N GLY A 51 -13.62 -1.91 9.31
CA GLY A 51 -13.54 -3.25 9.89
C GLY A 51 -14.20 -3.39 11.24
N LEU A 52 -14.19 -2.33 12.05
CA LEU A 52 -14.89 -2.32 13.35
C LEU A 52 -16.40 -2.35 13.22
N THR A 53 -16.95 -1.85 12.12
CA THR A 53 -18.39 -1.80 11.85
C THR A 53 -18.94 -3.16 11.46
N TYR A 54 -18.12 -3.95 10.72
CA TYR A 54 -18.53 -5.23 10.16
C TYR A 54 -17.84 -6.37 10.89
N SER A 55 -18.57 -7.04 11.77
CA SER A 55 -18.02 -8.09 12.64
C SER A 55 -17.47 -9.32 11.90
N HIS A 56 -17.88 -9.54 10.64
CA HIS A 56 -17.37 -10.64 9.82
C HIS A 56 -16.00 -10.35 9.20
N PHE A 57 -15.54 -9.10 9.23
CA PHE A 57 -14.19 -8.76 8.81
C PHE A 57 -13.17 -9.08 9.91
N PRO A 58 -11.91 -9.39 9.54
CA PRO A 58 -10.82 -9.42 10.51
C PRO A 58 -10.77 -8.10 11.28
N GLN A 59 -10.74 -8.16 12.60
CA GLN A 59 -10.87 -6.96 13.44
C GLN A 59 -9.51 -6.30 13.65
N PRO A 60 -9.39 -4.99 13.35
CA PRO A 60 -8.14 -4.22 13.53
C PRO A 60 -7.99 -3.81 15.01
N ILE A 61 -8.00 -4.78 15.90
CA ILE A 61 -7.92 -4.55 17.34
C ILE A 61 -6.69 -5.25 17.90
N LEU A 62 -5.88 -4.50 18.62
CA LEU A 62 -4.77 -5.03 19.42
C LEU A 62 -5.10 -4.82 20.90
N ARG A 63 -5.22 -5.90 21.65
CA ARG A 63 -5.53 -5.85 23.07
C ARG A 63 -4.26 -5.83 23.90
N LYS A 64 -4.34 -5.37 25.15
CA LYS A 64 -3.23 -5.39 26.09
C LYS A 64 -2.67 -6.81 26.20
N GLY A 65 -1.34 -6.93 26.06
CA GLY A 65 -0.64 -8.22 26.13
C GLY A 65 -0.52 -8.95 24.80
N GLU A 66 -1.24 -8.53 23.76
CA GLU A 66 -1.10 -9.09 22.42
C GLU A 66 0.06 -8.44 21.67
N ILE A 67 0.63 -9.17 20.71
CA ILE A 67 1.71 -8.68 19.84
C ILE A 67 1.15 -8.53 18.43
N PHE A 68 1.29 -7.32 17.86
CA PHE A 68 1.02 -7.08 16.45
C PHE A 68 2.25 -7.50 15.64
N ARG A 69 2.07 -8.46 14.72
CA ARG A 69 3.15 -8.94 13.86
C ARG A 69 2.59 -9.24 12.48
N HIS A 70 3.05 -8.51 11.47
CA HIS A 70 2.70 -8.73 10.09
C HIS A 70 3.92 -8.60 9.19
N ARG A 71 3.86 -9.24 8.03
CA ARG A 71 4.92 -9.19 7.03
C ARG A 71 4.31 -8.76 5.71
N THR A 72 4.99 -7.81 5.05
CA THR A 72 4.69 -7.43 3.68
C THR A 72 5.98 -7.52 2.88
N THR A 73 5.96 -8.25 1.79
CA THR A 73 7.12 -8.46 0.93
C THR A 73 6.86 -7.83 -0.43
N TYR A 74 7.82 -7.06 -0.91
CA TYR A 74 7.80 -6.45 -2.23
C TYR A 74 8.87 -7.10 -3.08
N SER A 75 8.48 -7.73 -4.19
CA SER A 75 9.38 -8.39 -5.11
C SER A 75 9.36 -7.66 -6.45
N PHE A 76 10.51 -7.18 -6.87
CA PHE A 76 10.67 -6.43 -8.11
C PHE A 76 11.26 -7.33 -9.18
N GLY A 77 10.79 -7.18 -10.40
CA GLY A 77 11.27 -7.97 -11.51
C GLY A 77 11.15 -7.24 -12.84
N ILE A 78 11.70 -7.88 -13.88
CA ILE A 78 11.61 -7.42 -15.26
C ILE A 78 11.04 -8.58 -16.08
N ARG A 79 10.11 -8.27 -16.94
CA ARG A 79 9.53 -9.24 -17.88
C ARG A 79 9.86 -8.87 -19.32
#